data_0fd72b67589b422ce3fc28019ed3536e
#
_entry.id   0fd72b67589b422ce3fc28019ed3536e
#
_cell.length_a   1.000
_cell.length_b   1.000
_cell.length_c   1.000
_cell.angle_alpha   90.00
_cell.angle_beta   90.00
_cell.angle_gamma   90.00
#
_symmetry.space_group_name_H-M   'P 1'
#
loop_
_entity.id
_entity.type
_entity.pdbx_description
1 polymer ?
#
loop_
_entity_poly.entity_id
_entity_poly.type
_entity_poly.pdbx_seq_one_letter_code
_entity_poly.pdbx_strand_id
1 'polypeptide(L)'
;FIAYAIMGIPAGNMLQNMGYKKTALIAIGVGFAGVAIQTLSGFMGSFGIYLLGAFIAGFSMCMLNIVVNPMLNKLGGGGNRGNQLIQVGGSFNSLMGTAVIFLTGVLIPNGIKNAVISDVFPLMYTALAIFATAFIVIALTKIPENAPQSVGVEDKSGVGPMSFRHFVLGAVAIFIYVGVEVGIPNVLQKWLQNGGLTVTEGAEAIAGTVT
;
A
#
# COMPACT_ATOMS: atom_id res chain seq x y z
N PHE A 1 -6.65 -5.00 5.45
CA PHE A 1 -7.64 -3.91 5.51
C PHE A 1 -7.89 -3.40 6.94
N ILE A 2 -7.88 -4.26 7.96
CA ILE A 2 -8.05 -3.84 9.38
C ILE A 2 -6.98 -2.81 9.78
N ALA A 3 -5.73 -2.99 9.37
CA ALA A 3 -4.64 -2.05 9.60
C ALA A 3 -4.95 -0.65 9.03
N TYR A 4 -5.57 -0.58 7.84
CA TYR A 4 -6.00 0.68 7.24
C TYR A 4 -7.11 1.37 8.04
N ALA A 5 -8.08 0.61 8.52
CA ALA A 5 -9.18 1.15 9.31
C ALA A 5 -8.68 1.77 10.64
N ILE A 6 -7.73 1.11 11.29
CA ILE A 6 -7.18 1.57 12.57
C ILE A 6 -6.23 2.75 12.37
N MET A 7 -5.34 2.69 11.36
CA MET A 7 -4.26 3.66 11.18
C MET A 7 -4.68 4.92 10.41
N GLY A 8 -5.83 4.90 9.73
CA GLY A 8 -6.28 6.04 8.90
C GLY A 8 -6.35 7.36 9.65
N ILE A 9 -7.00 7.38 10.81
CA ILE A 9 -7.15 8.60 11.63
C ILE A 9 -5.81 9.00 12.29
N PRO A 10 -5.07 8.11 12.99
CA PRO A 10 -3.78 8.45 13.56
C PRO A 10 -2.76 8.96 12.53
N ALA A 11 -2.69 8.32 11.36
CA ALA A 11 -1.77 8.73 10.29
C ALA A 11 -2.09 10.12 9.74
N GLY A 12 -3.38 10.46 9.60
CA GLY A 12 -3.81 11.80 9.24
C GLY A 12 -3.37 12.86 10.26
N ASN A 13 -3.53 12.57 11.54
CA ASN A 13 -3.08 13.45 12.63
C ASN A 13 -1.54 13.58 12.66
N MET A 14 -0.82 12.48 12.43
CA MET A 14 0.64 12.52 12.31
C MET A 14 1.09 13.40 11.15
N LEU A 15 0.45 13.30 10.01
CA LEU A 15 0.75 14.13 8.84
C LEU A 15 0.55 15.62 9.14
N GLN A 16 -0.53 15.97 9.85
CA GLN A 16 -0.81 17.35 10.23
C GLN A 16 0.20 17.92 11.23
N ASN A 17 0.64 17.11 12.21
CA ASN A 17 1.51 17.57 13.29
C ASN A 17 3.00 17.50 12.91
N MET A 18 3.43 16.50 12.15
CA MET A 18 4.84 16.22 11.88
C MET A 18 5.30 16.60 10.48
N GLY A 19 4.36 16.87 9.56
CA GLY A 19 4.65 17.18 8.16
C GLY A 19 4.92 15.94 7.29
N TYR A 20 5.09 16.18 5.98
CA TYR A 20 5.20 15.10 4.98
C TYR A 20 6.46 14.24 5.15
N LYS A 21 7.64 14.88 5.30
CA LYS A 21 8.92 14.17 5.36
C LYS A 21 9.03 13.24 6.56
N LYS A 22 8.73 13.77 7.75
CA LYS A 22 8.83 12.97 8.99
C LYS A 22 7.83 11.81 8.99
N THR A 23 6.59 12.06 8.56
CA THR A 23 5.58 11.00 8.48
C THR A 23 5.95 9.94 7.46
N ALA A 24 6.53 10.32 6.30
CA ALA A 24 7.04 9.37 5.31
C ALA A 24 8.17 8.51 5.86
N LEU A 25 9.15 9.11 6.55
CA LEU A 25 10.26 8.37 7.16
C LEU A 25 9.79 7.37 8.22
N ILE A 26 8.84 7.78 9.06
CA ILE A 26 8.24 6.88 10.06
C ILE A 26 7.50 5.75 9.35
N ALA A 27 6.72 6.05 8.31
CA ALA A 27 6.00 5.05 7.56
C ALA A 27 6.92 4.01 6.93
N ILE A 28 8.02 4.44 6.29
CA ILE A 28 9.01 3.54 5.71
C ILE A 28 9.71 2.72 6.79
N GLY A 29 10.07 3.33 7.92
CA GLY A 29 10.66 2.63 9.06
C GLY A 29 9.74 1.55 9.63
N VAL A 30 8.44 1.83 9.78
CA VAL A 30 7.43 0.85 10.20
C VAL A 30 7.30 -0.27 9.16
N GLY A 31 7.33 0.06 7.86
CA GLY A 31 7.29 -0.92 6.79
C GLY A 31 8.51 -1.84 6.80
N PHE A 32 9.69 -1.27 6.96
CA PHE A 32 10.94 -2.03 7.11
C PHE A 32 10.86 -2.99 8.30
N ALA A 33 10.41 -2.51 9.47
CA ALA A 33 10.23 -3.36 10.65
C ALA A 33 9.21 -4.46 10.42
N GLY A 34 8.09 -4.17 9.75
CA GLY A 34 7.07 -5.16 9.41
C GLY A 34 7.62 -6.28 8.52
N VAL A 35 8.35 -5.92 7.46
CA VAL A 35 8.98 -6.92 6.57
C VAL A 35 10.11 -7.68 7.28
N ALA A 36 10.88 -7.03 8.14
CA ALA A 36 11.90 -7.70 8.94
C ALA A 36 11.29 -8.76 9.88
N ILE A 37 10.17 -8.46 10.54
CA ILE A 37 9.42 -9.41 11.36
C ILE A 37 8.89 -10.57 10.52
N GLN A 38 8.37 -10.31 9.32
CA GLN A 38 7.95 -11.36 8.40
C GLN A 38 9.12 -12.28 8.01
N THR A 39 10.28 -11.68 7.71
CA THR A 39 11.50 -12.46 7.40
C THR A 39 11.92 -13.31 8.59
N LEU A 40 11.90 -12.75 9.81
CA LEU A 40 12.24 -13.47 11.04
C LEU A 40 11.27 -14.64 11.29
N SER A 41 9.98 -14.47 10.97
CA SER A 41 8.98 -15.54 11.12
C SER A 41 9.31 -16.76 10.28
N GLY A 42 9.93 -16.57 9.12
CA GLY A 42 10.40 -17.67 8.26
C GLY A 42 11.47 -18.53 8.95
N PHE A 43 12.37 -17.94 9.73
CA PHE A 43 13.36 -18.67 10.52
C PHE A 43 12.73 -19.39 11.73
N MET A 44 11.71 -18.82 12.33
CA MET A 44 11.03 -19.39 13.51
C MET A 44 9.92 -20.37 13.14
N GLY A 45 9.53 -20.45 11.88
CA GLY A 45 8.43 -21.33 11.41
C GLY A 45 7.06 -20.95 12.01
N SER A 46 6.88 -19.71 12.48
CA SER A 46 5.66 -19.26 13.18
C SER A 46 4.78 -18.39 12.29
N PHE A 47 3.62 -18.91 11.92
CA PHE A 47 2.62 -18.16 11.15
C PHE A 47 2.08 -16.93 11.90
N GLY A 48 1.99 -17.01 13.24
CA GLY A 48 1.52 -15.87 14.04
C GLY A 48 2.45 -14.65 13.95
N ILE A 49 3.76 -14.87 13.95
CA ILE A 49 4.77 -13.82 13.79
C ILE A 49 4.70 -13.22 12.37
N TYR A 50 4.49 -14.05 11.35
CA TYR A 50 4.27 -13.59 9.98
C TYR A 50 3.07 -12.65 9.89
N LEU A 51 1.94 -13.04 10.48
CA LEU A 51 0.71 -12.25 10.48
C LEU A 51 0.89 -10.92 11.20
N LEU A 52 1.63 -10.91 12.30
CA LEU A 52 1.96 -9.69 13.04
C LEU A 52 2.84 -8.75 12.19
N GLY A 53 3.85 -9.28 11.51
CA GLY A 53 4.66 -8.51 10.56
C GLY A 53 3.84 -7.93 9.41
N ALA A 54 2.92 -8.72 8.85
CA ALA A 54 2.01 -8.27 7.80
C ALA A 54 1.06 -7.15 8.29
N PHE A 55 0.59 -7.23 9.52
CA PHE A 55 -0.24 -6.21 10.12
C PHE A 55 0.52 -4.88 10.30
N ILE A 56 1.77 -4.94 10.78
CA ILE A 56 2.65 -3.78 10.91
C ILE A 56 2.97 -3.18 9.52
N ALA A 57 3.28 -4.02 8.53
CA ALA A 57 3.49 -3.56 7.16
C ALA A 57 2.24 -2.88 6.58
N GLY A 58 1.04 -3.35 6.94
CA GLY A 58 -0.23 -2.71 6.60
C GLY A 58 -0.36 -1.27 7.14
N PHE A 59 0.14 -0.99 8.33
CA PHE A 59 0.20 0.38 8.85
C PHE A 59 1.08 1.28 7.99
N SER A 60 2.26 0.80 7.60
CA SER A 60 3.17 1.53 6.71
C SER A 60 2.49 1.89 5.38
N MET A 61 1.81 0.93 4.76
CA MET A 61 1.09 1.16 3.50
C MET A 61 0.01 2.22 3.64
N CYS A 62 -0.76 2.20 4.73
CA CYS A 62 -1.75 3.22 5.03
C CYS A 62 -1.11 4.61 5.17
N MET A 63 -0.06 4.72 5.98
CA MET A 63 0.65 5.99 6.21
C MET A 63 1.25 6.55 4.91
N LEU A 64 1.87 5.70 4.08
CA LEU A 64 2.46 6.10 2.81
C LEU A 64 1.39 6.64 1.84
N ASN A 65 0.23 5.98 1.74
CA ASN A 65 -0.86 6.45 0.89
C ASN A 65 -1.41 7.81 1.34
N ILE A 66 -1.52 8.04 2.65
CA ILE A 66 -1.96 9.32 3.21
C ILE A 66 -0.95 10.44 2.97
N VAL A 67 0.35 10.11 2.90
CA VAL A 67 1.43 11.10 2.66
C VAL A 67 1.62 11.38 1.18
N VAL A 68 1.71 10.34 0.35
CA VAL A 68 2.14 10.44 -1.06
C VAL A 68 1.11 11.19 -1.90
N ASN A 69 -0.18 10.88 -1.78
CA ASN A 69 -1.21 11.49 -2.61
C ASN A 69 -1.33 13.02 -2.42
N PRO A 70 -1.45 13.56 -1.19
CA PRO A 70 -1.49 15.01 -1.00
C PRO A 70 -0.14 15.68 -1.33
N MET A 71 0.98 14.99 -1.13
CA MET A 71 2.30 15.51 -1.48
C MET A 71 2.44 15.69 -2.99
N LEU A 72 2.04 14.71 -3.79
CA LEU A 72 2.04 14.80 -5.26
C LEU A 72 1.14 15.93 -5.75
N ASN A 73 -0.04 16.09 -5.14
CA ASN A 73 -0.94 17.19 -5.47
C ASN A 73 -0.30 18.57 -5.20
N LYS A 74 0.34 18.73 -4.06
CA LYS A 74 1.06 19.96 -3.70
C LYS A 74 2.25 20.25 -4.62
N LEU A 75 3.06 19.24 -4.94
CA LEU A 75 4.18 19.37 -5.87
C LEU A 75 3.73 19.78 -7.27
N GLY A 76 2.53 19.35 -7.69
CA GLY A 76 1.91 19.78 -8.94
C GLY A 76 1.33 21.21 -8.93
N GLY A 77 1.38 21.91 -7.80
CA GLY A 77 0.79 23.24 -7.65
C GLY A 77 -0.73 23.23 -7.51
N GLY A 78 -1.33 22.08 -7.23
CA GLY A 78 -2.78 21.89 -7.15
C GLY A 78 -3.50 21.88 -8.52
N GLY A 79 -4.83 21.75 -8.49
CA GLY A 79 -5.64 21.75 -9.70
C GLY A 79 -5.33 20.60 -10.67
N ASN A 80 -5.42 20.87 -11.98
CA ASN A 80 -5.23 19.83 -13.00
C ASN A 80 -3.84 19.21 -13.00
N ARG A 81 -2.78 19.97 -12.76
CA ARG A 81 -1.40 19.43 -12.71
C ARG A 81 -1.18 18.54 -11.52
N GLY A 82 -1.73 18.89 -10.36
CA GLY A 82 -1.69 18.04 -9.16
C GLY A 82 -2.38 16.71 -9.40
N ASN A 83 -3.56 16.72 -10.01
CA ASN A 83 -4.29 15.51 -10.37
C ASN A 83 -3.55 14.65 -11.40
N GLN A 84 -2.90 15.27 -12.39
CA GLN A 84 -2.06 14.54 -13.35
C GLN A 84 -0.89 13.81 -12.66
N LEU A 85 -0.20 14.46 -11.71
CA LEU A 85 0.88 13.83 -10.97
C LEU A 85 0.38 12.66 -10.10
N ILE A 86 -0.78 12.77 -9.49
CA ILE A 86 -1.39 11.66 -8.73
C ILE A 86 -1.68 10.48 -9.67
N GLN A 87 -2.22 10.72 -10.87
CA GLN A 87 -2.51 9.68 -11.84
C GLN A 87 -1.23 9.00 -12.36
N VAL A 88 -0.19 9.78 -12.65
CA VAL A 88 1.14 9.24 -13.01
C VAL A 88 1.69 8.39 -11.88
N GLY A 89 1.61 8.86 -10.63
CA GLY A 89 2.00 8.08 -9.45
C GLY A 89 1.21 6.78 -9.30
N GLY A 90 -0.10 6.82 -9.53
CA GLY A 90 -0.97 5.64 -9.54
C GLY A 90 -0.59 4.65 -10.65
N SER A 91 -0.25 5.14 -11.85
CA SER A 91 0.21 4.29 -12.95
C SER A 91 1.53 3.59 -12.61
N PHE A 92 2.48 4.30 -12.00
CA PHE A 92 3.72 3.69 -11.50
C PHE A 92 3.47 2.66 -10.41
N ASN A 93 2.53 2.92 -9.49
CA ASN A 93 2.15 1.95 -8.46
C ASN A 93 1.61 0.65 -9.08
N SER A 94 0.73 0.74 -10.08
CA SER A 94 0.19 -0.42 -10.80
C SER A 94 1.27 -1.16 -11.60
N LEU A 95 2.18 -0.42 -12.26
CA LEU A 95 3.30 -1.01 -12.97
C LEU A 95 4.23 -1.79 -12.02
N MET A 96 4.54 -1.22 -10.87
CA MET A 96 5.37 -1.89 -9.86
C MET A 96 4.66 -3.10 -9.25
N GLY A 97 3.34 -3.04 -9.05
CA GLY A 97 2.54 -4.19 -8.63
C GLY A 97 2.69 -5.37 -9.62
N THR A 98 2.56 -5.10 -10.92
CA THR A 98 2.78 -6.10 -11.97
C THR A 98 4.24 -6.61 -11.98
N ALA A 99 5.21 -5.71 -11.84
CA ALA A 99 6.62 -6.08 -11.80
C ALA A 99 6.97 -6.99 -10.62
N VAL A 100 6.35 -6.78 -9.45
CA VAL A 100 6.55 -7.64 -8.27
C VAL A 100 5.99 -9.05 -8.53
N ILE A 101 4.83 -9.17 -9.17
CA ILE A 101 4.27 -10.48 -9.52
C ILE A 101 5.21 -11.22 -10.48
N PHE A 102 5.72 -10.53 -11.50
CA PHE A 102 6.69 -11.10 -12.43
C PHE A 102 7.99 -11.51 -11.71
N LEU A 103 8.51 -10.66 -10.84
CA LEU A 103 9.70 -10.95 -10.05
C LEU A 103 9.51 -12.17 -9.14
N THR A 104 8.33 -12.31 -8.54
CA THR A 104 7.97 -13.47 -7.71
C THR A 104 8.00 -14.74 -8.54
N GLY A 105 7.46 -14.72 -9.77
CA GLY A 105 7.50 -15.87 -10.69
C GLY A 105 8.92 -16.27 -11.08
N VAL A 106 9.83 -15.31 -11.23
CA VAL A 106 11.25 -15.57 -11.56
C VAL A 106 12.03 -16.08 -10.35
N LEU A 107 11.77 -15.55 -9.16
CA LEU A 107 12.50 -15.89 -7.93
C LEU A 107 12.03 -17.21 -7.29
N ILE A 108 10.83 -17.68 -7.63
CA ILE A 108 10.26 -18.94 -7.14
C ILE A 108 10.12 -19.93 -8.32
N PRO A 109 11.21 -20.58 -8.79
CA PRO A 109 11.19 -21.41 -9.99
C PRO A 109 10.37 -22.69 -9.85
N ASN A 110 10.11 -23.15 -8.62
CA ASN A 110 9.33 -24.37 -8.34
C ASN A 110 7.80 -24.15 -8.36
N GLY A 111 7.36 -22.93 -8.71
CA GLY A 111 5.96 -22.53 -8.67
C GLY A 111 5.42 -22.35 -7.24
N ILE A 112 4.43 -21.50 -7.10
CA ILE A 112 3.85 -21.09 -5.80
C ILE A 112 3.27 -22.29 -5.02
N LYS A 113 2.79 -23.31 -5.73
CA LYS A 113 2.18 -24.51 -5.10
C LYS A 113 3.21 -25.40 -4.33
N ASN A 114 4.47 -25.35 -4.73
CA ASN A 114 5.55 -26.16 -4.15
C ASN A 114 6.64 -25.31 -3.47
N ALA A 115 6.36 -24.02 -3.27
CA ALA A 115 7.31 -23.09 -2.67
C ALA A 115 7.60 -23.48 -1.21
N VAL A 116 8.87 -23.61 -0.91
CA VAL A 116 9.37 -23.78 0.46
C VAL A 116 9.66 -22.38 1.03
N ILE A 117 9.59 -22.25 2.35
CA ILE A 117 9.85 -20.96 3.05
C ILE A 117 11.20 -20.36 2.62
N SER A 118 12.21 -21.19 2.32
CA SER A 118 13.51 -20.74 1.83
C SER A 118 13.45 -20.00 0.49
N ASP A 119 12.49 -20.31 -0.37
CA ASP A 119 12.36 -19.70 -1.70
C ASP A 119 11.80 -18.27 -1.62
N VAL A 120 11.19 -17.90 -0.48
CA VAL A 120 10.62 -16.56 -0.24
C VAL A 120 11.66 -15.59 0.33
N PHE A 121 12.74 -16.08 0.93
CA PHE A 121 13.78 -15.20 1.51
C PHE A 121 14.40 -14.21 0.52
N PRO A 122 14.77 -14.57 -0.71
CA PRO A 122 15.30 -13.60 -1.67
C PRO A 122 14.33 -12.43 -1.93
N LEU A 123 13.02 -12.72 -2.00
CA LEU A 123 11.99 -11.70 -2.17
C LEU A 123 11.91 -10.78 -0.95
N MET A 124 11.97 -11.33 0.26
CA MET A 124 11.95 -10.53 1.50
C MET A 124 13.19 -9.65 1.64
N TYR A 125 14.39 -10.17 1.31
CA TYR A 125 15.61 -9.37 1.30
C TYR A 125 15.57 -8.26 0.26
N THR A 126 15.02 -8.52 -0.92
CA THR A 126 14.79 -7.49 -1.94
C THR A 126 13.87 -6.40 -1.44
N ALA A 127 12.76 -6.76 -0.77
CA ALA A 127 11.86 -5.81 -0.17
C ALA A 127 12.53 -4.96 0.92
N LEU A 128 13.32 -5.58 1.82
CA LEU A 128 14.09 -4.85 2.83
C LEU A 128 15.09 -3.87 2.20
N ALA A 129 15.79 -4.27 1.14
CA ALA A 129 16.70 -3.41 0.42
C ALA A 129 15.99 -2.21 -0.22
N ILE A 130 14.81 -2.41 -0.79
CA ILE A 130 13.98 -1.33 -1.35
C ILE A 130 13.53 -0.36 -0.25
N PHE A 131 13.05 -0.85 0.90
CA PHE A 131 12.66 0.00 2.03
C PHE A 131 13.85 0.80 2.58
N ALA A 132 15.02 0.16 2.74
CA ALA A 132 16.25 0.83 3.19
C ALA A 132 16.68 1.92 2.20
N THR A 133 16.67 1.62 0.90
CA THR A 133 17.02 2.59 -0.14
C THR A 133 16.04 3.76 -0.15
N ALA A 134 14.75 3.50 -0.08
CA ALA A 134 13.72 4.52 -0.01
C ALA A 134 13.87 5.41 1.23
N PHE A 135 14.20 4.82 2.38
CA PHE A 135 14.47 5.56 3.60
C PHE A 135 15.64 6.53 3.44
N ILE A 136 16.77 6.04 2.89
CA ILE A 136 17.96 6.86 2.65
C ILE A 136 17.66 7.99 1.67
N VAL A 137 16.99 7.69 0.55
CA VAL A 137 16.65 8.69 -0.47
C VAL A 137 15.76 9.78 0.12
N ILE A 138 14.72 9.45 0.87
CA ILE A 138 13.83 10.44 1.47
C ILE A 138 14.52 11.20 2.61
N ALA A 139 15.40 10.56 3.38
CA ALA A 139 16.16 11.22 4.42
C ALA A 139 17.09 12.31 3.84
N LEU A 140 17.75 12.00 2.71
CA LEU A 140 18.69 12.92 2.04
C LEU A 140 17.95 13.99 1.21
N THR A 141 16.74 13.71 0.73
CA THR A 141 15.99 14.66 -0.09
C THR A 141 15.44 15.80 0.78
N LYS A 142 15.68 17.03 0.34
CA LYS A 142 15.04 18.22 0.93
C LYS A 142 13.61 18.35 0.38
N ILE A 143 12.65 17.80 1.10
CA ILE A 143 11.23 17.99 0.79
C ILE A 143 10.84 19.36 1.35
N PRO A 144 10.30 20.30 0.55
CA PRO A 144 9.82 21.58 1.06
C PRO A 144 8.64 21.31 2.02
N GLU A 145 8.96 21.30 3.31
CA GLU A 145 7.98 21.33 4.37
C GLU A 145 7.45 22.77 4.47
N ASN A 146 6.67 23.20 3.50
CA ASN A 146 5.71 24.23 3.83
C ASN A 146 4.85 23.61 4.92
N ALA A 147 4.92 24.21 6.12
CA ALA A 147 4.12 23.81 7.26
C ALA A 147 2.75 23.36 6.75
N PRO A 148 2.24 22.22 7.21
CA PRO A 148 0.90 21.84 6.83
C PRO A 148 0.06 23.08 7.09
N GLN A 149 -0.29 23.79 6.02
CA GLN A 149 -1.43 24.64 6.14
C GLN A 149 -2.47 23.65 6.61
N SER A 150 -2.78 23.76 7.90
CA SER A 150 -4.01 23.23 8.40
C SER A 150 -5.03 23.57 7.31
N VAL A 151 -5.40 22.56 6.52
CA VAL A 151 -6.62 22.56 5.75
C VAL A 151 -7.72 22.27 6.76
N GLY A 152 -7.51 22.69 7.99
CA GLY A 152 -8.43 23.15 8.93
C GLY A 152 -8.50 24.64 8.70
N VAL A 153 -9.40 25.09 7.87
CA VAL A 153 -10.20 26.17 8.32
C VAL A 153 -10.48 25.79 9.77
N GLU A 154 -9.86 26.52 10.73
CA GLU A 154 -10.46 26.66 12.05
C GLU A 154 -11.81 27.33 11.77
N ASP A 155 -12.72 26.55 11.24
CA ASP A 155 -14.10 26.92 11.17
C ASP A 155 -14.56 26.84 12.61
N LYS A 156 -14.52 28.02 13.26
CA LYS A 156 -15.05 28.23 14.60
C LYS A 156 -16.54 27.85 14.70
N SER A 157 -17.12 27.32 13.62
CA SER A 157 -18.50 26.84 13.53
C SER A 157 -18.73 25.46 14.18
N GLY A 158 -17.68 24.72 14.60
CA GLY A 158 -17.85 23.40 15.20
C GLY A 158 -18.40 22.32 14.26
N VAL A 159 -18.50 22.60 12.97
CA VAL A 159 -19.07 21.71 11.93
C VAL A 159 -17.96 20.78 11.43
N GLY A 160 -17.97 19.53 11.85
CA GLY A 160 -16.99 18.54 11.39
C GLY A 160 -17.18 18.15 9.90
N PRO A 161 -16.16 17.57 9.26
CA PRO A 161 -16.21 17.13 7.84
C PRO A 161 -17.41 16.22 7.52
N MET A 162 -17.86 15.43 8.48
CA MET A 162 -19.03 14.54 8.35
C MET A 162 -20.36 15.28 8.18
N SER A 163 -20.43 16.57 8.48
CA SER A 163 -21.62 17.38 8.29
C SER A 163 -21.84 17.75 6.81
N PHE A 164 -20.80 17.61 5.97
CA PHE A 164 -20.91 17.88 4.56
C PHE A 164 -21.41 16.65 3.79
N ARG A 165 -22.61 16.71 3.25
CA ARG A 165 -23.23 15.63 2.47
C ARG A 165 -22.32 15.11 1.35
N HIS A 166 -21.59 15.98 0.66
CA HIS A 166 -20.67 15.59 -0.40
C HIS A 166 -19.48 14.80 0.11
N PHE A 167 -19.00 15.09 1.32
CA PHE A 167 -17.92 14.32 1.94
C PHE A 167 -18.37 12.89 2.24
N VAL A 168 -19.55 12.73 2.85
CA VAL A 168 -20.10 11.40 3.20
C VAL A 168 -20.37 10.59 1.93
N LEU A 169 -20.98 11.19 0.91
CA LEU A 169 -21.24 10.51 -0.36
C LEU A 169 -19.94 10.11 -1.07
N GLY A 170 -18.91 10.98 -1.04
CA GLY A 170 -17.59 10.67 -1.57
C GLY A 170 -16.92 9.51 -0.83
N ALA A 171 -17.00 9.48 0.49
CA ALA A 171 -16.48 8.37 1.29
C ALA A 171 -17.18 7.04 0.99
N VAL A 172 -18.50 7.05 0.85
CA VAL A 172 -19.29 5.86 0.46
C VAL A 172 -18.92 5.40 -0.95
N ALA A 173 -18.77 6.34 -1.90
CA ALA A 173 -18.39 6.00 -3.28
C ALA A 173 -17.00 5.34 -3.34
N ILE A 174 -16.02 5.87 -2.60
CA ILE A 174 -14.68 5.27 -2.50
C ILE A 174 -14.74 3.89 -1.84
N PHE A 175 -15.54 3.73 -0.79
CA PHE A 175 -15.71 2.44 -0.12
C PHE A 175 -16.23 1.35 -1.09
N ILE A 176 -17.28 1.69 -1.87
CA ILE A 176 -17.85 0.78 -2.88
C ILE A 176 -16.81 0.51 -3.98
N TYR A 177 -16.13 1.54 -4.47
CA TYR A 177 -15.11 1.40 -5.52
C TYR A 177 -13.98 0.45 -5.09
N VAL A 178 -13.39 0.66 -3.92
CA VAL A 178 -12.32 -0.21 -3.40
C VAL A 178 -12.83 -1.63 -3.16
N GLY A 179 -14.07 -1.78 -2.68
CA GLY A 179 -14.71 -3.08 -2.51
C GLY A 179 -14.83 -3.87 -3.82
N VAL A 180 -15.19 -3.19 -4.90
CA VAL A 180 -15.29 -3.78 -6.24
C VAL A 180 -13.91 -4.07 -6.82
N GLU A 181 -12.99 -3.11 -6.74
CA GLU A 181 -11.62 -3.21 -7.27
C GLU A 181 -10.84 -4.38 -6.69
N VAL A 182 -10.96 -4.61 -5.38
CA VAL A 182 -10.28 -5.72 -4.71
C VAL A 182 -11.11 -7.00 -4.70
N GLY A 183 -12.43 -6.88 -4.60
CA GLY A 183 -13.34 -8.02 -4.51
C GLY A 183 -13.42 -8.83 -5.80
N ILE A 184 -13.56 -8.18 -6.94
CA ILE A 184 -13.72 -8.87 -8.22
C ILE A 184 -12.51 -9.75 -8.55
N PRO A 185 -11.24 -9.26 -8.52
CA PRO A 185 -10.09 -10.11 -8.80
C PRO A 185 -9.98 -11.31 -7.85
N ASN A 186 -10.22 -11.11 -6.54
CA ASN A 186 -10.15 -12.19 -5.56
C ASN A 186 -11.22 -13.26 -5.77
N VAL A 187 -12.45 -12.85 -6.08
CA VAL A 187 -13.55 -13.79 -6.37
C VAL A 187 -13.29 -14.52 -7.68
N LEU A 188 -12.90 -13.79 -8.73
CA LEU A 188 -12.58 -14.36 -10.04
C LEU A 188 -11.46 -15.39 -9.95
N GLN A 189 -10.41 -15.09 -9.21
CA GLN A 189 -9.30 -16.01 -8.98
C GLN A 189 -9.76 -17.30 -8.31
N LYS A 190 -10.52 -17.20 -7.20
CA LYS A 190 -11.05 -18.38 -6.52
C LYS A 190 -11.99 -19.19 -7.39
N TRP A 191 -12.79 -18.51 -8.21
CA TRP A 191 -13.72 -19.15 -9.12
C TRP A 191 -12.99 -19.92 -10.24
N LEU A 192 -11.93 -19.35 -10.81
CA LEU A 192 -11.08 -20.02 -11.79
C LEU A 192 -10.34 -21.21 -11.19
N GLN A 193 -9.84 -21.11 -9.96
CA GLN A 193 -9.15 -22.20 -9.26
C GLN A 193 -10.08 -23.38 -8.92
N ASN A 194 -11.36 -23.12 -8.68
CA ASN A 194 -12.35 -24.15 -8.33
C ASN A 194 -13.06 -24.78 -9.55
N GLY A 195 -12.53 -24.55 -10.78
CA GLY A 195 -13.07 -25.19 -11.99
C GLY A 195 -14.43 -24.67 -12.43
N GLY A 196 -14.79 -23.44 -12.11
CA GLY A 196 -16.06 -22.80 -12.50
C GLY A 196 -16.25 -22.60 -14.01
N LEU A 197 -15.19 -22.79 -14.79
CA LEU A 197 -15.20 -23.01 -16.24
C LEU A 197 -14.24 -24.17 -16.52
N THR A 198 -14.59 -25.02 -17.51
CA THR A 198 -13.63 -25.92 -18.17
C THR A 198 -12.63 -25.06 -18.94
N VAL A 199 -11.64 -24.54 -18.23
CA VAL A 199 -10.63 -23.65 -18.79
C VAL A 199 -9.53 -24.56 -19.37
N THR A 200 -9.27 -24.45 -20.64
CA THR A 200 -8.11 -25.05 -21.31
C THR A 200 -6.83 -24.75 -20.54
N GLU A 201 -5.89 -25.71 -20.48
CA GLU A 201 -4.62 -25.67 -19.72
C GLU A 201 -3.84 -24.33 -19.78
N GLY A 202 -4.05 -23.53 -20.85
CA GLY A 202 -3.44 -22.19 -20.98
C GLY A 202 -4.01 -21.11 -20.07
N ALA A 203 -5.24 -21.24 -19.61
CA ALA A 203 -5.86 -20.24 -18.76
C ALA A 203 -5.58 -20.50 -17.26
N GLU A 204 -5.22 -21.74 -16.88
CA GLU A 204 -4.70 -22.06 -15.55
C GLU A 204 -3.35 -21.37 -15.32
N ALA A 205 -2.50 -21.29 -16.36
CA ALA A 205 -1.23 -20.57 -16.29
C ALA A 205 -1.46 -19.05 -16.09
N ILE A 206 -2.46 -18.46 -16.74
CA ILE A 206 -2.80 -17.05 -16.58
C ILE A 206 -3.41 -16.79 -15.19
N ALA A 207 -4.30 -17.67 -14.71
CA ALA A 207 -4.87 -17.56 -13.36
C ALA A 207 -3.80 -17.71 -12.27
N GLY A 208 -2.77 -18.54 -12.48
CA GLY A 208 -1.62 -18.68 -11.60
C GLY A 208 -0.68 -17.46 -11.59
N THR A 209 -0.69 -16.65 -12.63
CA THR A 209 0.12 -15.42 -12.73
C THR A 209 -0.60 -14.17 -12.19
N VAL A 210 -1.89 -14.25 -11.94
CA VAL A 210 -2.70 -13.15 -11.36
C VAL A 210 -2.80 -13.28 -9.83
N THR A 211 -2.24 -14.36 -9.25
CA THR A 211 -2.11 -14.55 -7.81
C THR A 211 -0.81 -14.02 -7.29
#